data_0cf5a000cab21feabd23d9308fbf9d65
#
_entry.id   0cf5a000cab21feabd23d9308fbf9d65
#
_cell.length_a   1.000
_cell.length_b   1.000
_cell.length_c   1.000
_cell.angle_alpha   90.00
_cell.angle_beta   90.00
_cell.angle_gamma   90.00
#
_symmetry.space_group_name_H-M   'P 1'
#
loop_
_entity.id
_entity.type
_entity.pdbx_description
1 polymer ?
#
loop_
_entity_poly.entity_id
_entity_poly.type
_entity_poly.pdbx_seq_one_letter_code
_entity_poly.pdbx_strand_id
1 'polypeptide(L)'
;MFKQKPLWRKPALFAGIIIGAVAFSCQQNTESPITGDSIEFVKFQSGDIIPGKYIVTLMPTGINFRKDLSYDAVQATMRKTGSELLSKYRIDQENLGFVYGSSIEGFAVSLTEEQYQAISKDPSIKAIEADRVIALGPPPGKGPGSGGGGSTASQQIPYGIERVHGGATYTGSKKAYIIDSGIDSSHEDLNVSTSLGFNAFTKGKDASLDSDGNGHGTHVAGTVGAKDNSVGVIGVAAGVTVIPVKVLDSRGSGSYSGVIAGVDFVKANATSGDVANMSLGGPISDALDAAVVSLAASGVKVALAAGNESDNANNHSPARANHANIYTISAIDSSDKFASFSNYGNPPIDFAAPGVGILSTVPGGYASYSGTSMASPHVCGLLIWGNPGNGGNAIGDPDGNPDQIAIR
;
A
#
# COMPACT_ATOMS: atom_id res chain seq x y z
N MET A 1 12.27 64.55 -63.14
CA MET A 1 13.70 64.24 -63.21
C MET A 1 13.90 62.75 -63.07
N PHE A 2 14.48 62.21 -64.14
CA PHE A 2 14.69 60.79 -64.39
C PHE A 2 15.53 60.07 -63.33
N LYS A 3 15.25 58.77 -63.04
CA LYS A 3 16.24 57.70 -63.16
C LYS A 3 15.62 56.28 -63.02
N GLN A 4 16.07 55.49 -63.93
CA GLN A 4 15.74 54.15 -64.43
C GLN A 4 15.96 53.04 -63.40
N LYS A 5 15.15 51.95 -63.60
CA LYS A 5 15.42 50.61 -63.11
C LYS A 5 16.52 49.89 -63.89
N PRO A 6 17.19 48.90 -63.39
CA PRO A 6 17.63 47.78 -64.22
C PRO A 6 16.97 46.43 -63.78
N LEU A 7 16.63 45.74 -64.88
CA LEU A 7 16.25 44.29 -64.87
C LEU A 7 17.45 43.44 -64.45
N TRP A 8 17.15 42.38 -63.67
CA TRP A 8 18.06 41.25 -63.56
C TRP A 8 17.34 39.92 -63.75
N ARG A 9 18.01 39.04 -64.51
CA ARG A 9 17.61 37.79 -65.13
C ARG A 9 17.45 36.67 -64.14
N LYS A 10 16.50 35.79 -64.42
CA LYS A 10 16.37 34.44 -63.77
C LYS A 10 17.44 33.51 -64.37
N PRO A 11 18.01 32.61 -63.59
CA PRO A 11 18.56 31.37 -64.09
C PRO A 11 17.65 30.15 -63.74
N ALA A 12 17.79 29.18 -64.66
CA ALA A 12 16.98 27.99 -64.82
C ALA A 12 17.11 26.97 -63.65
N LEU A 13 15.99 26.27 -63.38
CA LEU A 13 15.94 25.06 -62.59
C LEU A 13 16.73 23.92 -63.26
N PHE A 14 17.62 23.31 -62.49
CA PHE A 14 18.04 21.92 -62.68
C PHE A 14 17.40 21.07 -61.58
N ALA A 15 16.52 20.18 -62.00
CA ALA A 15 15.92 19.17 -61.14
C ALA A 15 16.91 18.00 -60.99
N GLY A 16 17.52 17.91 -59.84
CA GLY A 16 18.25 16.70 -59.42
C GLY A 16 17.37 15.83 -58.53
N ILE A 17 16.97 14.67 -59.05
CA ILE A 17 16.28 13.63 -58.27
C ILE A 17 17.34 12.94 -57.42
N ILE A 18 17.30 13.21 -56.11
CA ILE A 18 18.05 12.43 -55.12
C ILE A 18 17.08 11.35 -54.56
N ILE A 19 17.31 10.12 -54.98
CA ILE A 19 16.67 8.94 -54.37
C ILE A 19 17.36 8.70 -53.01
N GLY A 20 16.76 9.21 -51.96
CA GLY A 20 17.18 8.91 -50.59
C GLY A 20 16.65 7.54 -50.19
N ALA A 21 17.55 6.57 -50.10
CA ALA A 21 17.25 5.30 -49.44
C ALA A 21 17.02 5.56 -47.94
N VAL A 22 15.75 5.46 -47.48
CA VAL A 22 15.41 5.46 -46.07
C VAL A 22 15.77 4.09 -45.54
N ALA A 23 16.94 3.97 -44.92
CA ALA A 23 17.28 2.83 -44.08
C ALA A 23 16.43 2.91 -42.81
N PHE A 24 15.40 2.06 -42.70
CA PHE A 24 14.76 1.79 -41.43
C PHE A 24 15.78 1.06 -40.53
N SER A 25 16.49 1.82 -39.70
CA SER A 25 17.21 1.28 -38.57
C SER A 25 16.18 0.89 -37.55
N CYS A 26 15.86 -0.41 -37.44
CA CYS A 26 15.28 -0.98 -36.22
C CYS A 26 16.33 -0.82 -35.11
N GLN A 27 16.25 0.28 -34.39
CA GLN A 27 16.88 0.37 -33.06
C GLN A 27 16.12 -0.57 -32.15
N GLN A 28 16.65 -1.76 -31.96
CA GLN A 28 16.30 -2.59 -30.81
C GLN A 28 16.72 -1.78 -29.59
N ASN A 29 15.73 -1.21 -28.89
CA ASN A 29 15.93 -0.74 -27.53
C ASN A 29 16.20 -1.98 -26.69
N THR A 30 17.46 -2.34 -26.55
CA THR A 30 17.90 -3.20 -25.46
C THR A 30 17.85 -2.34 -24.20
N GLU A 31 16.69 -2.23 -23.58
CA GLU A 31 16.59 -1.74 -22.22
C GLU A 31 17.37 -2.71 -21.35
N SER A 32 18.48 -2.24 -20.81
CA SER A 32 19.23 -2.94 -19.78
C SER A 32 18.29 -3.26 -18.63
N PRO A 33 18.31 -4.46 -18.02
CA PRO A 33 17.46 -4.78 -16.88
C PRO A 33 17.72 -3.75 -15.78
N ILE A 34 16.64 -3.14 -15.30
CA ILE A 34 16.70 -2.21 -14.16
C ILE A 34 17.11 -3.04 -12.95
N THR A 35 18.39 -2.99 -12.63
CA THR A 35 18.95 -3.60 -11.42
C THR A 35 18.31 -2.95 -10.20
N GLY A 36 17.88 -3.76 -9.23
CA GLY A 36 17.08 -3.41 -8.07
C GLY A 36 17.46 -2.09 -7.40
N ASP A 37 16.48 -1.50 -6.74
CA ASP A 37 16.49 -0.41 -5.76
C ASP A 37 16.11 1.02 -6.19
N SER A 38 15.75 1.31 -7.44
CA SER A 38 15.16 2.61 -7.77
C SER A 38 14.17 2.55 -8.92
N ILE A 39 13.01 1.94 -8.66
CA ILE A 39 11.87 2.13 -9.53
C ILE A 39 11.41 3.58 -9.34
N GLU A 40 11.58 4.43 -10.35
CA GLU A 40 10.97 5.76 -10.35
C GLU A 40 9.47 5.62 -10.61
N PHE A 41 8.67 5.48 -9.56
CA PHE A 41 7.21 5.42 -9.66
C PHE A 41 6.55 6.69 -10.22
N VAL A 42 7.31 7.76 -10.47
CA VAL A 42 6.81 9.06 -10.98
C VAL A 42 6.04 8.94 -12.31
N LYS A 43 6.27 7.89 -13.08
CA LYS A 43 5.65 7.69 -14.40
C LYS A 43 4.50 6.69 -14.39
N PHE A 44 4.20 6.07 -13.26
CA PHE A 44 3.23 4.98 -13.15
C PHE A 44 2.00 5.41 -12.37
N GLN A 45 0.85 4.87 -12.73
CA GLN A 45 -0.40 4.96 -11.97
C GLN A 45 -0.60 3.69 -11.13
N SER A 46 -1.47 3.76 -10.13
CA SER A 46 -1.81 2.57 -9.36
C SER A 46 -2.37 1.48 -10.28
N GLY A 47 -1.85 0.26 -10.16
CA GLY A 47 -2.21 -0.88 -10.98
C GLY A 47 -1.36 -1.09 -12.23
N ASP A 48 -0.53 -0.12 -12.62
CA ASP A 48 0.37 -0.30 -13.75
C ASP A 48 1.35 -1.46 -13.50
N ILE A 49 1.57 -2.25 -14.53
CA ILE A 49 2.59 -3.32 -14.51
C ILE A 49 3.97 -2.67 -14.49
N ILE A 50 4.84 -3.15 -13.60
CA ILE A 50 6.25 -2.77 -13.58
C ILE A 50 6.99 -3.67 -14.60
N PRO A 51 7.48 -3.14 -15.72
CA PRO A 51 8.06 -3.95 -16.78
C PRO A 51 9.21 -4.84 -16.28
N GLY A 52 9.16 -6.12 -16.64
CA GLY A 52 10.20 -7.09 -16.29
C GLY A 52 10.27 -7.46 -14.80
N LYS A 53 9.34 -7.01 -13.96
CA LYS A 53 9.26 -7.39 -12.54
C LYS A 53 8.10 -8.37 -12.31
N TYR A 54 8.39 -9.40 -11.53
CA TYR A 54 7.45 -10.48 -11.26
C TYR A 54 7.47 -10.90 -9.79
N ILE A 55 6.34 -11.41 -9.33
CA ILE A 55 6.18 -12.09 -8.04
C ILE A 55 6.02 -13.58 -8.33
N VAL A 56 6.95 -14.39 -7.85
CA VAL A 56 6.96 -15.84 -7.96
C VAL A 56 6.46 -16.44 -6.66
N THR A 57 5.38 -17.20 -6.74
CA THR A 57 4.88 -18.04 -5.64
C THR A 57 5.33 -19.49 -5.88
N LEU A 58 5.95 -20.11 -4.91
CA LEU A 58 6.44 -21.48 -4.98
C LEU A 58 5.37 -22.48 -4.52
N MET A 59 5.53 -23.73 -4.93
CA MET A 59 4.82 -24.84 -4.32
C MET A 59 5.23 -24.94 -2.85
N PRO A 60 4.27 -25.14 -1.90
CA PRO A 60 4.58 -25.11 -0.48
C PRO A 60 5.63 -26.15 -0.09
N THR A 61 6.68 -25.71 0.61
CA THR A 61 7.67 -26.57 1.26
C THR A 61 7.38 -26.73 2.75
N GLY A 62 6.49 -25.91 3.29
CA GLY A 62 6.12 -25.87 4.71
C GLY A 62 7.05 -25.01 5.57
N ILE A 63 7.96 -24.24 4.98
CA ILE A 63 8.86 -23.37 5.74
C ILE A 63 8.10 -22.26 6.47
N ASN A 64 7.01 -21.79 5.93
CA ASN A 64 6.14 -20.76 6.51
C ASN A 64 5.41 -21.22 7.80
N PHE A 65 5.42 -22.51 8.11
CA PHE A 65 4.91 -23.10 9.35
C PHE A 65 5.98 -23.37 10.41
N ARG A 66 7.28 -23.10 10.09
CA ARG A 66 8.41 -23.32 10.99
C ARG A 66 8.51 -22.20 12.02
N LYS A 67 7.84 -22.40 13.16
CA LYS A 67 7.88 -21.47 14.30
C LYS A 67 9.20 -21.50 15.10
N ASP A 68 10.05 -22.48 14.85
CA ASP A 68 11.36 -22.64 15.45
C ASP A 68 12.46 -21.79 14.78
N LEU A 69 12.16 -21.20 13.64
CA LEU A 69 13.09 -20.34 12.89
C LEU A 69 12.80 -18.86 13.15
N SER A 70 13.86 -18.07 13.32
CA SER A 70 13.74 -16.60 13.30
C SER A 70 13.37 -16.10 11.91
N TYR A 71 12.81 -14.89 11.84
CA TYR A 71 12.51 -14.22 10.55
C TYR A 71 13.71 -14.23 9.62
N ASP A 72 14.90 -13.82 10.12
CA ASP A 72 16.12 -13.79 9.32
C ASP A 72 16.53 -15.16 8.79
N ALA A 73 16.37 -16.23 9.57
CA ALA A 73 16.66 -17.58 9.13
C ALA A 73 15.69 -18.06 8.03
N VAL A 74 14.42 -17.70 8.14
CA VAL A 74 13.40 -17.97 7.11
C VAL A 74 13.74 -17.20 5.83
N GLN A 75 14.07 -15.90 5.93
CA GLN A 75 14.49 -15.06 4.80
C GLN A 75 15.74 -15.61 4.12
N ALA A 76 16.76 -16.00 4.90
CA ALA A 76 17.99 -16.61 4.36
C ALA A 76 17.71 -17.91 3.61
N THR A 77 16.80 -18.76 4.13
CA THR A 77 16.41 -20.02 3.49
C THR A 77 15.69 -19.76 2.17
N MET A 78 14.73 -18.83 2.15
CA MET A 78 14.00 -18.49 0.93
C MET A 78 14.88 -17.81 -0.12
N ARG A 79 15.82 -16.97 0.33
CA ARG A 79 16.83 -16.38 -0.57
C ARG A 79 17.70 -17.44 -1.22
N LYS A 80 18.14 -18.44 -0.44
CA LYS A 80 18.88 -19.59 -0.97
C LYS A 80 18.04 -20.36 -2.00
N THR A 81 16.79 -20.70 -1.67
CA THR A 81 15.86 -21.40 -2.57
C THR A 81 15.63 -20.63 -3.87
N GLY A 82 15.38 -19.31 -3.79
CA GLY A 82 15.24 -18.45 -4.96
C GLY A 82 16.53 -18.42 -5.80
N SER A 83 17.69 -18.24 -5.16
CA SER A 83 18.99 -18.23 -5.84
C SER A 83 19.29 -19.56 -6.57
N GLU A 84 19.00 -20.68 -5.95
CA GLU A 84 19.18 -22.01 -6.55
C GLU A 84 18.26 -22.18 -7.79
N LEU A 85 17.00 -21.74 -7.69
CA LEU A 85 16.07 -21.76 -8.81
C LEU A 85 16.55 -20.87 -9.96
N LEU A 86 16.96 -19.63 -9.68
CA LEU A 86 17.48 -18.71 -10.70
C LEU A 86 18.73 -19.28 -11.39
N SER A 87 19.65 -19.88 -10.62
CA SER A 87 20.89 -20.49 -11.14
C SER A 87 20.58 -21.64 -12.10
N LYS A 88 19.55 -22.46 -11.84
CA LYS A 88 19.07 -23.53 -12.71
C LYS A 88 18.74 -23.03 -14.12
N TYR A 89 18.22 -21.80 -14.22
CA TYR A 89 17.85 -21.14 -15.48
C TYR A 89 18.89 -20.12 -15.97
N ARG A 90 20.08 -20.07 -15.37
CA ARG A 90 21.17 -19.16 -15.72
C ARG A 90 20.76 -17.69 -15.60
N ILE A 91 19.93 -17.41 -14.60
CA ILE A 91 19.49 -16.05 -14.25
C ILE A 91 20.39 -15.55 -13.12
N ASP A 92 20.91 -14.34 -13.25
CA ASP A 92 21.79 -13.74 -12.25
C ASP A 92 21.08 -13.52 -10.92
N GLN A 93 21.77 -13.78 -9.82
CA GLN A 93 21.20 -13.68 -8.47
C GLN A 93 20.86 -12.25 -8.06
N GLU A 94 21.49 -11.24 -8.66
CA GLU A 94 21.15 -9.82 -8.48
C GLU A 94 19.75 -9.47 -9.00
N ASN A 95 19.13 -10.32 -9.83
CA ASN A 95 17.73 -10.19 -10.22
C ASN A 95 16.75 -10.58 -9.10
N LEU A 96 17.22 -11.25 -8.03
CA LEU A 96 16.39 -11.63 -6.90
C LEU A 96 16.15 -10.43 -5.98
N GLY A 97 14.90 -10.02 -5.86
CA GLY A 97 14.45 -8.94 -5.00
C GLY A 97 14.06 -9.40 -3.59
N PHE A 98 12.88 -8.98 -3.14
CA PHE A 98 12.29 -9.45 -1.88
C PHE A 98 12.11 -10.97 -1.91
N VAL A 99 12.23 -11.59 -0.74
CA VAL A 99 11.88 -13.00 -0.53
C VAL A 99 10.81 -13.09 0.55
N TYR A 100 9.93 -14.06 0.44
CA TYR A 100 8.79 -14.26 1.33
C TYR A 100 8.82 -15.69 1.84
N GLY A 101 8.85 -15.88 3.12
CA GLY A 101 8.91 -17.21 3.69
C GLY A 101 8.02 -17.38 4.91
N SER A 102 7.41 -16.31 5.37
CA SER A 102 6.51 -16.33 6.53
C SER A 102 5.04 -16.31 6.08
N SER A 103 4.67 -15.44 5.15
CA SER A 103 3.29 -15.30 4.65
C SER A 103 2.98 -16.27 3.52
N ILE A 104 3.71 -16.15 2.43
CA ILE A 104 3.74 -17.08 1.30
C ILE A 104 5.16 -17.60 1.14
N GLU A 105 5.35 -18.67 0.36
CA GLU A 105 6.69 -19.10 -0.04
C GLU A 105 6.94 -18.58 -1.46
N GLY A 106 7.98 -17.73 -1.62
CA GLY A 106 8.23 -17.10 -2.91
C GLY A 106 9.22 -15.94 -2.87
N PHE A 107 9.28 -15.22 -3.96
CA PHE A 107 10.18 -14.09 -4.12
C PHE A 107 9.75 -13.14 -5.25
N ALA A 108 10.21 -11.89 -5.19
CA ALA A 108 10.19 -10.96 -6.30
C ALA A 108 11.43 -11.13 -7.17
N VAL A 109 11.30 -10.96 -8.48
CA VAL A 109 12.40 -11.18 -9.43
C VAL A 109 12.28 -10.26 -10.66
N SER A 110 13.43 -9.90 -11.22
CA SER A 110 13.53 -9.25 -12.54
C SER A 110 13.82 -10.28 -13.61
N LEU A 111 13.01 -10.35 -14.67
CA LEU A 111 13.18 -11.31 -15.75
C LEU A 111 13.02 -10.65 -17.12
N THR A 112 13.79 -11.11 -18.10
CA THR A 112 13.46 -10.90 -19.51
C THR A 112 12.30 -11.81 -19.90
N GLU A 113 11.68 -11.56 -21.06
CA GLU A 113 10.61 -12.43 -21.54
C GLU A 113 11.07 -13.88 -21.74
N GLU A 114 12.28 -14.09 -22.26
CA GLU A 114 12.85 -15.43 -22.45
C GLU A 114 13.07 -16.14 -21.12
N GLN A 115 13.55 -15.40 -20.11
CA GLN A 115 13.75 -15.94 -18.76
C GLN A 115 12.41 -16.29 -18.11
N TYR A 116 11.40 -15.42 -18.26
CA TYR A 116 10.04 -15.69 -17.79
C TYR A 116 9.47 -16.97 -18.42
N GLN A 117 9.56 -17.13 -19.76
CA GLN A 117 9.09 -18.31 -20.47
C GLN A 117 9.82 -19.61 -20.06
N ALA A 118 11.10 -19.49 -19.68
CA ALA A 118 11.90 -20.62 -19.20
C ALA A 118 11.50 -21.05 -17.79
N ILE A 119 11.50 -20.09 -16.84
CA ILE A 119 11.29 -20.37 -15.41
C ILE A 119 9.82 -20.73 -15.10
N SER A 120 8.84 -20.20 -15.84
CA SER A 120 7.41 -20.44 -15.62
C SER A 120 6.99 -21.89 -15.77
N LYS A 121 7.83 -22.73 -16.38
CA LYS A 121 7.59 -24.17 -16.58
C LYS A 121 8.19 -25.03 -15.44
N ASP A 122 8.86 -24.43 -14.47
CA ASP A 122 9.45 -25.17 -13.36
C ASP A 122 8.36 -25.73 -12.44
N PRO A 123 8.39 -27.04 -12.14
CA PRO A 123 7.36 -27.67 -11.31
C PRO A 123 7.36 -27.21 -9.84
N SER A 124 8.41 -26.53 -9.38
CA SER A 124 8.43 -25.92 -8.05
C SER A 124 7.69 -24.57 -7.98
N ILE A 125 7.31 -24.02 -9.13
CA ILE A 125 6.56 -22.76 -9.20
C ILE A 125 5.06 -23.08 -9.20
N LYS A 126 4.34 -22.41 -8.29
CA LYS A 126 2.88 -22.44 -8.22
C LYS A 126 2.25 -21.41 -9.15
N ALA A 127 2.79 -20.18 -9.14
CA ALA A 127 2.31 -19.06 -9.95
C ALA A 127 3.40 -18.00 -10.15
N ILE A 128 3.30 -17.26 -11.25
CA ILE A 128 4.07 -16.04 -11.49
C ILE A 128 3.09 -14.94 -11.87
N GLU A 129 3.11 -13.85 -11.14
CA GLU A 129 2.32 -12.65 -11.41
C GLU A 129 3.25 -11.50 -11.83
N ALA A 130 2.81 -10.64 -12.74
CA ALA A 130 3.49 -9.38 -13.00
C ALA A 130 3.42 -8.49 -11.74
N ASP A 131 4.54 -7.94 -11.30
CA ASP A 131 4.55 -6.96 -10.20
C ASP A 131 3.90 -5.67 -10.68
N ARG A 132 3.18 -5.00 -9.77
CA ARG A 132 2.42 -3.79 -10.07
C ARG A 132 2.74 -2.67 -9.12
N VAL A 133 2.55 -1.45 -9.61
CA VAL A 133 2.58 -0.26 -8.76
C VAL A 133 1.31 -0.23 -7.90
N ILE A 134 1.51 0.08 -6.63
CA ILE A 134 0.45 0.53 -5.74
C ILE A 134 0.69 2.01 -5.46
N ALA A 135 -0.32 2.84 -5.63
CA ALA A 135 -0.21 4.27 -5.36
C ALA A 135 -1.48 4.77 -4.68
N LEU A 136 -1.29 5.52 -3.60
CA LEU A 136 -2.39 6.24 -2.98
C LEU A 136 -2.90 7.29 -3.97
N GLY A 137 -4.19 7.34 -4.20
CA GLY A 137 -4.81 8.47 -4.88
C GLY A 137 -4.57 9.76 -4.09
N PRO A 138 -4.60 10.94 -4.73
CA PRO A 138 -4.58 12.18 -3.97
C PRO A 138 -5.76 12.15 -2.99
N PRO A 139 -5.53 12.44 -1.68
CA PRO A 139 -6.61 12.41 -0.71
C PRO A 139 -7.75 13.32 -1.20
N PRO A 140 -8.99 12.82 -1.30
CA PRO A 140 -10.12 13.67 -1.64
C PRO A 140 -10.21 14.80 -0.62
N GLY A 141 -10.05 16.06 -1.05
CA GLY A 141 -10.06 17.24 -0.17
C GLY A 141 -8.75 18.00 -0.05
N LYS A 142 -7.62 17.50 -0.59
CA LYS A 142 -6.42 18.33 -0.79
C LYS A 142 -6.60 19.21 -2.03
N GLY A 143 -7.37 20.27 -1.90
CA GLY A 143 -7.26 21.44 -2.78
C GLY A 143 -5.99 22.24 -2.45
N PRO A 144 -5.45 23.07 -3.38
CA PRO A 144 -4.36 23.99 -3.08
C PRO A 144 -4.79 24.92 -1.92
N GLY A 145 -4.27 24.71 -0.72
CA GLY A 145 -4.61 25.50 0.47
C GLY A 145 -4.99 24.71 1.73
N SER A 146 -5.15 23.39 1.71
CA SER A 146 -5.35 22.59 2.92
C SER A 146 -4.02 22.15 3.54
N GLY A 147 -3.07 23.06 3.59
CA GLY A 147 -1.85 22.97 4.37
C GLY A 147 -2.10 23.65 5.71
N GLY A 148 -2.70 22.98 6.64
CA GLY A 148 -2.86 23.49 7.98
C GLY A 148 -2.22 22.55 8.97
N GLY A 149 -0.92 22.63 9.17
CA GLY A 149 -0.29 22.24 10.42
C GLY A 149 -0.76 23.23 11.49
N GLY A 150 -2.02 23.13 11.93
CA GLY A 150 -2.53 23.86 13.08
C GLY A 150 -2.15 23.07 14.32
N SER A 151 -1.28 23.61 15.18
CA SER A 151 -1.22 23.21 16.58
C SER A 151 -2.63 23.40 17.14
N THR A 152 -3.30 22.31 17.54
CA THR A 152 -4.55 22.43 18.28
C THR A 152 -4.19 22.86 19.70
N ALA A 153 -4.67 24.02 20.13
CA ALA A 153 -4.40 24.54 21.46
C ALA A 153 -4.95 23.67 22.60
N SER A 154 -5.82 22.70 22.29
CA SER A 154 -6.38 21.70 23.21
C SER A 154 -6.76 20.46 22.43
N GLN A 155 -6.72 19.31 23.10
CA GLN A 155 -7.16 18.03 22.52
C GLN A 155 -8.60 18.10 22.01
N GLN A 156 -8.82 17.52 20.84
CA GLN A 156 -10.13 17.37 20.22
C GLN A 156 -10.47 15.86 20.08
N ILE A 157 -11.74 15.52 20.23
CA ILE A 157 -12.26 14.20 19.90
C ILE A 157 -12.83 14.30 18.47
N PRO A 158 -12.16 13.74 17.43
CA PRO A 158 -12.71 13.71 16.08
C PRO A 158 -14.06 13.00 16.05
N TYR A 159 -15.00 13.47 15.23
CA TYR A 159 -16.35 12.89 15.18
C TYR A 159 -16.33 11.39 14.86
N GLY A 160 -15.38 10.94 14.06
CA GLY A 160 -15.25 9.53 13.73
C GLY A 160 -14.91 8.67 14.95
N ILE A 161 -14.06 9.17 15.84
CA ILE A 161 -13.72 8.50 17.10
C ILE A 161 -14.95 8.43 18.03
N GLU A 162 -15.70 9.53 18.12
CA GLU A 162 -16.96 9.57 18.88
C GLU A 162 -17.99 8.59 18.30
N ARG A 163 -18.15 8.57 16.97
CA ARG A 163 -19.12 7.73 16.27
C ARG A 163 -18.90 6.24 16.48
N VAL A 164 -17.62 5.80 16.56
CA VAL A 164 -17.29 4.39 16.81
C VAL A 164 -17.15 4.06 18.30
N HIS A 165 -17.47 4.98 19.21
CA HIS A 165 -17.31 4.87 20.67
C HIS A 165 -15.85 4.58 21.07
N GLY A 166 -14.89 5.19 20.34
CA GLY A 166 -13.45 5.12 20.62
C GLY A 166 -13.00 6.11 21.70
N GLY A 167 -11.70 6.38 21.75
CA GLY A 167 -11.09 7.39 22.61
C GLY A 167 -10.69 6.91 24.01
N ALA A 168 -10.88 5.64 24.32
CA ALA A 168 -10.43 5.11 25.61
C ALA A 168 -8.94 4.82 25.60
N THR A 169 -8.24 5.20 26.68
CA THR A 169 -6.82 4.94 26.88
C THR A 169 -6.54 3.44 26.95
N TYR A 170 -5.68 2.97 26.05
CA TYR A 170 -5.28 1.56 26.01
C TYR A 170 -4.03 1.32 26.87
N THR A 171 -4.12 0.40 27.79
CA THR A 171 -3.03 0.03 28.73
C THR A 171 -2.55 -1.42 28.56
N GLY A 172 -3.04 -2.12 27.53
CA GLY A 172 -2.63 -3.49 27.25
C GLY A 172 -1.34 -3.59 26.45
N SER A 173 -0.98 -4.81 26.03
CA SER A 173 0.28 -5.11 25.34
C SER A 173 0.14 -5.33 23.82
N LYS A 174 -1.08 -5.34 23.27
CA LYS A 174 -1.29 -5.47 21.82
C LYS A 174 -0.75 -4.26 21.09
N LYS A 175 -0.33 -4.48 19.84
CA LYS A 175 0.27 -3.50 18.98
C LYS A 175 -0.53 -3.37 17.67
N ALA A 176 -0.45 -2.21 17.04
CA ALA A 176 -1.04 -1.96 15.73
C ALA A 176 0.06 -1.75 14.69
N TYR A 177 0.15 -2.65 13.72
CA TYR A 177 1.05 -2.54 12.58
C TYR A 177 0.39 -1.73 11.47
N ILE A 178 1.01 -0.62 11.07
CA ILE A 178 0.51 0.29 10.04
C ILE A 178 1.30 0.04 8.75
N ILE A 179 0.70 -0.72 7.83
CA ILE A 179 1.32 -1.10 6.54
C ILE A 179 0.97 0.02 5.55
N ASP A 180 1.88 1.00 5.41
CA ASP A 180 1.59 2.28 4.75
C ASP A 180 2.89 3.03 4.34
N SER A 181 2.85 4.37 4.27
CA SER A 181 3.96 5.27 3.90
C SER A 181 5.00 5.51 5.01
N GLY A 182 4.85 4.87 6.16
CA GLY A 182 5.64 5.13 7.38
C GLY A 182 4.83 5.88 8.43
N ILE A 183 5.48 6.23 9.53
CA ILE A 183 4.90 7.04 10.61
C ILE A 183 5.97 8.06 11.04
N ASP A 184 5.58 9.32 11.25
CA ASP A 184 6.45 10.30 11.91
C ASP A 184 6.68 9.90 13.37
N SER A 185 7.84 9.33 13.65
CA SER A 185 8.18 8.82 14.99
C SER A 185 8.37 9.92 16.02
N SER A 186 8.55 11.17 15.58
CA SER A 186 8.70 12.33 16.45
C SER A 186 7.38 12.99 16.84
N HIS A 187 6.25 12.52 16.27
CA HIS A 187 4.94 13.14 16.53
C HIS A 187 4.54 12.98 18.00
N GLU A 188 4.35 14.11 18.70
CA GLU A 188 4.09 14.14 20.14
C GLU A 188 2.86 13.37 20.59
N ASP A 189 1.88 13.26 19.69
CA ASP A 189 0.59 12.64 19.93
C ASP A 189 0.56 11.11 19.62
N LEU A 190 1.69 10.52 19.20
CA LEU A 190 1.78 9.11 18.84
C LEU A 190 2.75 8.34 19.76
N ASN A 191 2.43 7.07 20.01
CA ASN A 191 3.31 6.11 20.66
C ASN A 191 3.91 5.16 19.60
N VAL A 192 4.98 5.62 18.93
CA VAL A 192 5.58 4.92 17.79
C VAL A 192 6.75 4.03 18.25
N SER A 193 6.81 2.80 17.73
CA SER A 193 7.95 1.89 17.92
C SER A 193 8.60 1.54 16.59
N THR A 194 9.61 2.30 16.17
CA THR A 194 10.34 2.06 14.92
C THR A 194 11.27 0.86 15.00
N SER A 195 11.76 0.52 16.20
CA SER A 195 12.63 -0.65 16.41
C SER A 195 11.94 -2.01 16.13
N LEU A 196 10.61 -2.02 16.09
CA LEU A 196 9.79 -3.18 15.73
C LEU A 196 9.23 -3.10 14.32
N GLY A 197 9.62 -2.09 13.54
CA GLY A 197 9.08 -1.79 12.24
C GLY A 197 9.85 -2.42 11.07
N PHE A 198 9.31 -2.18 9.87
CA PHE A 198 9.88 -2.65 8.61
C PHE A 198 9.91 -1.51 7.58
N ASN A 199 10.94 -1.51 6.74
CA ASN A 199 11.05 -0.58 5.62
C ASN A 199 11.41 -1.33 4.33
N ALA A 200 10.56 -1.24 3.31
CA ALA A 200 10.82 -1.82 2.00
C ALA A 200 11.88 -1.01 1.19
N PHE A 201 12.22 0.20 1.63
CA PHE A 201 13.16 1.09 0.95
C PHE A 201 14.48 1.09 1.70
N THR A 202 15.56 0.66 1.04
CA THR A 202 16.91 0.55 1.66
C THR A 202 17.82 1.71 1.31
N LYS A 203 17.43 2.57 0.36
CA LYS A 203 18.24 3.70 -0.15
C LYS A 203 17.41 4.98 -0.34
N GLY A 204 18.13 6.09 -0.44
CA GLY A 204 17.52 7.40 -0.70
C GLY A 204 16.78 7.99 0.51
N LYS A 205 15.92 8.97 0.24
CA LYS A 205 15.18 9.72 1.28
C LYS A 205 14.15 8.87 2.03
N ASP A 206 13.69 7.78 1.44
CA ASP A 206 12.68 6.89 2.01
C ASP A 206 13.29 5.73 2.84
N ALA A 207 14.62 5.66 2.96
CA ALA A 207 15.33 4.63 3.73
C ALA A 207 15.17 4.77 5.26
N SER A 208 14.72 5.93 5.76
CA SER A 208 14.44 6.10 7.18
C SER A 208 13.04 5.59 7.54
N LEU A 209 12.97 4.84 8.64
CA LEU A 209 11.71 4.39 9.24
C LEU A 209 11.15 5.41 10.24
N ASP A 210 11.96 6.41 10.63
CA ASP A 210 11.60 7.44 11.59
C ASP A 210 10.78 8.59 10.98
N SER A 211 10.57 8.57 9.66
CA SER A 211 9.90 9.62 8.94
C SER A 211 8.84 9.10 7.98
N ASP A 212 7.78 9.88 7.85
CA ASP A 212 6.73 9.71 6.85
C ASP A 212 6.72 10.92 5.89
N GLY A 213 7.36 10.77 4.75
CA GLY A 213 7.44 11.84 3.75
C GLY A 213 6.13 12.12 3.00
N ASN A 214 5.13 11.24 3.13
CA ASN A 214 3.80 11.37 2.52
C ASN A 214 2.76 11.95 3.51
N GLY A 215 2.76 11.46 4.73
CA GLY A 215 1.82 11.83 5.79
C GLY A 215 0.58 10.95 5.91
N HIS A 216 0.34 10.03 4.95
CA HIS A 216 -0.83 9.18 4.98
C HIS A 216 -0.75 8.15 6.12
N GLY A 217 0.36 7.45 6.27
CA GLY A 217 0.53 6.46 7.34
C GLY A 217 0.52 7.07 8.73
N THR A 218 1.04 8.30 8.89
CA THR A 218 0.92 9.06 10.15
C THR A 218 -0.53 9.40 10.47
N HIS A 219 -1.33 9.76 9.46
CA HIS A 219 -2.75 10.05 9.61
C HIS A 219 -3.53 8.78 10.04
N VAL A 220 -3.26 7.67 9.39
CA VAL A 220 -3.82 6.36 9.73
C VAL A 220 -3.45 5.96 11.17
N ALA A 221 -2.17 6.12 11.56
CA ALA A 221 -1.70 5.81 12.90
C ALA A 221 -2.41 6.62 13.98
N GLY A 222 -2.67 7.91 13.74
CA GLY A 222 -3.40 8.76 14.68
C GLY A 222 -4.85 8.35 14.87
N THR A 223 -5.54 7.97 13.80
CA THR A 223 -6.91 7.45 13.91
C THR A 223 -6.95 6.17 14.74
N VAL A 224 -5.97 5.27 14.58
CA VAL A 224 -5.86 4.06 15.42
C VAL A 224 -5.58 4.42 16.86
N GLY A 225 -4.58 5.29 17.15
CA GLY A 225 -4.02 5.33 18.48
C GLY A 225 -3.38 6.64 18.93
N ALA A 226 -3.81 7.83 18.43
CA ALA A 226 -3.38 9.10 19.02
C ALA A 226 -3.67 9.11 20.50
N LYS A 227 -2.74 9.68 21.29
CA LYS A 227 -2.75 9.61 22.75
C LYS A 227 -3.93 10.38 23.35
N ASP A 228 -4.38 9.93 24.50
CA ASP A 228 -5.22 10.71 25.40
C ASP A 228 -4.32 11.62 26.23
N ASN A 229 -4.24 12.89 25.86
CA ASN A 229 -3.38 13.90 26.48
C ASN A 229 -4.03 15.30 26.44
N SER A 230 -3.30 16.38 26.44
CA SER A 230 -3.86 17.75 26.45
C SER A 230 -3.81 18.45 25.10
N VAL A 231 -3.27 17.81 24.05
CA VAL A 231 -3.02 18.41 22.74
C VAL A 231 -3.60 17.54 21.62
N GLY A 232 -3.79 18.14 20.46
CA GLY A 232 -4.07 17.43 19.22
C GLY A 232 -5.40 16.70 19.17
N VAL A 233 -5.35 15.40 18.92
CA VAL A 233 -6.52 14.55 18.74
C VAL A 233 -6.41 13.29 19.61
N ILE A 234 -7.47 12.50 19.67
CA ILE A 234 -7.48 11.19 20.30
C ILE A 234 -7.80 10.10 19.28
N GLY A 235 -7.15 8.95 19.37
CA GLY A 235 -7.41 7.79 18.53
C GLY A 235 -8.42 6.82 19.15
N VAL A 236 -8.86 5.81 18.38
CA VAL A 236 -9.84 4.80 18.85
C VAL A 236 -9.32 4.02 20.05
N ALA A 237 -8.07 3.56 20.00
CA ALA A 237 -7.37 2.89 21.10
C ALA A 237 -6.22 3.78 21.58
N ALA A 238 -6.57 4.85 22.29
CA ALA A 238 -5.66 5.94 22.61
C ALA A 238 -4.37 5.46 23.29
N GLY A 239 -3.22 5.84 22.71
CA GLY A 239 -1.89 5.50 23.24
C GLY A 239 -1.41 4.08 22.92
N VAL A 240 -2.18 3.27 22.15
CA VAL A 240 -1.68 1.97 21.67
C VAL A 240 -0.36 2.14 20.92
N THR A 241 0.56 1.20 21.08
CA THR A 241 1.82 1.22 20.31
C THR A 241 1.53 0.98 18.84
N VAL A 242 1.86 1.95 17.98
CA VAL A 242 1.79 1.86 16.52
C VAL A 242 3.17 1.55 15.95
N ILE A 243 3.23 0.60 15.00
CA ILE A 243 4.47 0.11 14.41
C ILE A 243 4.46 0.43 12.93
N PRO A 244 5.42 1.24 12.42
CA PRO A 244 5.53 1.54 11.00
C PRO A 244 5.98 0.32 10.20
N VAL A 245 5.22 -0.05 9.17
CA VAL A 245 5.58 -1.01 8.14
C VAL A 245 5.55 -0.24 6.82
N LYS A 246 6.70 0.40 6.52
CA LYS A 246 6.81 1.33 5.40
C LYS A 246 6.98 0.57 4.09
N VAL A 247 5.91 0.53 3.31
CA VAL A 247 5.82 -0.12 1.99
C VAL A 247 5.51 0.87 0.86
N LEU A 248 5.18 2.12 1.22
CA LEU A 248 4.97 3.23 0.30
C LEU A 248 6.01 4.32 0.54
N ASP A 249 6.47 4.95 -0.53
CA ASP A 249 7.46 6.02 -0.52
C ASP A 249 6.83 7.39 -0.12
N SER A 250 7.64 8.43 -0.10
CA SER A 250 7.20 9.80 0.20
C SER A 250 6.21 10.40 -0.81
N ARG A 251 5.94 9.72 -1.91
CA ARG A 251 4.90 10.09 -2.88
C ARG A 251 3.63 9.26 -2.70
N GLY A 252 3.64 8.32 -1.76
CA GLY A 252 2.55 7.38 -1.52
C GLY A 252 2.53 6.22 -2.51
N SER A 253 3.68 5.87 -3.10
CA SER A 253 3.79 4.81 -4.11
C SER A 253 4.71 3.69 -3.66
N GLY A 254 4.39 2.47 -4.07
CA GLY A 254 5.18 1.27 -3.81
C GLY A 254 4.93 0.19 -4.87
N SER A 255 5.33 -1.04 -4.58
CA SER A 255 5.04 -2.20 -5.41
C SER A 255 4.29 -3.27 -4.62
N TYR A 256 3.55 -4.13 -5.31
CA TYR A 256 2.91 -5.28 -4.65
C TYR A 256 3.95 -6.18 -3.98
N SER A 257 5.10 -6.38 -4.62
CA SER A 257 6.21 -7.13 -4.03
C SER A 257 6.70 -6.54 -2.71
N GLY A 258 6.78 -5.20 -2.61
CA GLY A 258 7.14 -4.50 -1.37
C GLY A 258 6.05 -4.62 -0.29
N VAL A 259 4.77 -4.53 -0.68
CA VAL A 259 3.64 -4.72 0.24
C VAL A 259 3.62 -6.14 0.81
N ILE A 260 3.81 -7.16 -0.05
CA ILE A 260 3.90 -8.57 0.40
C ILE A 260 5.06 -8.76 1.37
N ALA A 261 6.22 -8.10 1.14
CA ALA A 261 7.35 -8.15 2.08
C ALA A 261 6.99 -7.54 3.45
N GLY A 262 6.24 -6.43 3.47
CA GLY A 262 5.71 -5.87 4.72
C GLY A 262 4.75 -6.82 5.44
N VAL A 263 3.83 -7.45 4.72
CA VAL A 263 2.89 -8.45 5.27
C VAL A 263 3.66 -9.67 5.81
N ASP A 264 4.67 -10.14 5.08
CA ASP A 264 5.55 -11.25 5.49
C ASP A 264 6.28 -10.95 6.79
N PHE A 265 6.82 -9.72 6.92
CA PHE A 265 7.45 -9.23 8.13
C PHE A 265 6.46 -9.19 9.31
N VAL A 266 5.26 -8.62 9.12
CA VAL A 266 4.25 -8.56 10.20
C VAL A 266 3.88 -9.94 10.67
N LYS A 267 3.64 -10.89 9.75
CA LYS A 267 3.32 -12.28 10.12
C LYS A 267 4.40 -12.95 10.98
N ALA A 268 5.67 -12.66 10.68
CA ALA A 268 6.79 -13.25 11.42
C ALA A 268 6.97 -12.63 12.83
N ASN A 269 6.61 -11.36 13.02
CA ASN A 269 6.97 -10.58 14.21
C ASN A 269 5.76 -10.22 15.09
N ALA A 270 4.55 -10.22 14.55
CA ALA A 270 3.35 -9.97 15.33
C ALA A 270 2.98 -11.18 16.20
N THR A 271 2.31 -10.89 17.31
CA THR A 271 1.73 -11.91 18.19
C THR A 271 0.22 -12.02 17.97
N SER A 272 -0.33 -13.20 18.24
CA SER A 272 -1.79 -13.39 18.16
C SER A 272 -2.52 -12.36 19.02
N GLY A 273 -3.49 -11.67 18.41
CA GLY A 273 -4.24 -10.57 19.01
C GLY A 273 -3.68 -9.18 18.74
N ASP A 274 -2.47 -9.04 18.19
CA ASP A 274 -2.04 -7.79 17.54
C ASP A 274 -2.94 -7.49 16.32
N VAL A 275 -2.94 -6.25 15.87
CA VAL A 275 -3.74 -5.82 14.72
C VAL A 275 -2.86 -5.25 13.62
N ALA A 276 -3.33 -5.32 12.37
CA ALA A 276 -2.69 -4.68 11.24
C ALA A 276 -3.71 -3.84 10.46
N ASN A 277 -3.30 -2.70 9.95
CA ASN A 277 -4.10 -1.87 9.06
C ASN A 277 -3.43 -1.76 7.69
N MET A 278 -4.19 -1.94 6.63
CA MET A 278 -3.78 -1.75 5.25
C MET A 278 -4.74 -0.76 4.58
N SER A 279 -4.37 0.51 4.61
CA SER A 279 -5.10 1.60 3.94
C SER A 279 -4.59 1.83 2.51
N LEU A 280 -4.48 0.74 1.76
CA LEU A 280 -3.95 0.69 0.41
C LEU A 280 -4.60 -0.44 -0.39
N GLY A 281 -4.58 -0.32 -1.72
CA GLY A 281 -5.12 -1.36 -2.59
C GLY A 281 -4.94 -1.02 -4.07
N GLY A 282 -5.37 -1.95 -4.92
CA GLY A 282 -5.32 -1.80 -6.37
C GLY A 282 -5.91 -3.02 -7.07
N PRO A 283 -5.61 -3.25 -8.37
CA PRO A 283 -6.10 -4.42 -9.11
C PRO A 283 -5.78 -5.76 -8.44
N ILE A 284 -6.49 -6.78 -8.85
CA ILE A 284 -6.38 -8.15 -8.32
C ILE A 284 -4.93 -8.67 -8.35
N SER A 285 -4.48 -9.22 -7.20
CA SER A 285 -3.25 -10.01 -7.05
C SER A 285 -3.50 -11.17 -6.09
N ASP A 286 -3.44 -12.39 -6.60
CA ASP A 286 -3.63 -13.60 -5.80
C ASP A 286 -2.51 -13.80 -4.78
N ALA A 287 -1.28 -13.35 -5.10
CA ALA A 287 -0.15 -13.42 -4.17
C ALA A 287 -0.33 -12.49 -2.96
N LEU A 288 -0.80 -11.26 -3.18
CA LEU A 288 -1.08 -10.31 -2.11
C LEU A 288 -2.23 -10.81 -1.21
N ASP A 289 -3.33 -11.26 -1.83
CA ASP A 289 -4.47 -11.81 -1.07
C ASP A 289 -4.05 -13.01 -0.22
N ALA A 290 -3.28 -13.95 -0.82
CA ALA A 290 -2.78 -15.12 -0.09
C ALA A 290 -1.86 -14.72 1.08
N ALA A 291 -1.02 -13.71 0.92
CA ALA A 291 -0.16 -13.20 1.99
C ALA A 291 -0.99 -12.63 3.15
N VAL A 292 -2.02 -11.83 2.84
CA VAL A 292 -2.91 -11.22 3.86
C VAL A 292 -3.75 -12.28 4.58
N VAL A 293 -4.31 -13.25 3.84
CA VAL A 293 -5.03 -14.40 4.45
C VAL A 293 -4.10 -15.19 5.37
N SER A 294 -2.85 -15.40 4.96
CA SER A 294 -1.84 -16.11 5.75
C SER A 294 -1.47 -15.34 7.03
N LEU A 295 -1.38 -14.00 6.97
CA LEU A 295 -1.22 -13.14 8.14
C LEU A 295 -2.40 -13.29 9.10
N ALA A 296 -3.63 -13.17 8.60
CA ALA A 296 -4.84 -13.30 9.40
C ALA A 296 -4.96 -14.68 10.08
N ALA A 297 -4.55 -15.76 9.38
CA ALA A 297 -4.53 -17.11 9.90
C ALA A 297 -3.54 -17.31 11.07
N SER A 298 -2.56 -16.41 11.25
CA SER A 298 -1.65 -16.45 12.42
C SER A 298 -2.28 -15.90 13.71
N GLY A 299 -3.51 -15.35 13.64
CA GLY A 299 -4.23 -14.77 14.77
C GLY A 299 -4.09 -13.23 14.85
N VAL A 300 -3.43 -12.59 13.89
CA VAL A 300 -3.44 -11.14 13.72
C VAL A 300 -4.76 -10.73 13.06
N LYS A 301 -5.44 -9.73 13.61
CA LYS A 301 -6.65 -9.18 13.00
C LYS A 301 -6.26 -8.06 12.02
N VAL A 302 -6.79 -8.12 10.81
CA VAL A 302 -6.39 -7.21 9.71
C VAL A 302 -7.58 -6.36 9.27
N ALA A 303 -7.44 -5.05 9.32
CA ALA A 303 -8.39 -4.09 8.77
C ALA A 303 -7.91 -3.63 7.39
N LEU A 304 -8.77 -3.75 6.38
CA LEU A 304 -8.50 -3.41 4.98
C LEU A 304 -9.41 -2.29 4.52
N ALA A 305 -8.88 -1.30 3.84
CA ALA A 305 -9.68 -0.31 3.13
C ALA A 305 -10.36 -0.95 1.90
N ALA A 306 -11.65 -0.71 1.70
CA ALA A 306 -12.40 -1.27 0.57
C ALA A 306 -11.94 -0.75 -0.79
N GLY A 307 -11.35 0.47 -0.84
CA GLY A 307 -10.99 1.21 -2.06
C GLY A 307 -11.93 2.39 -2.33
N ASN A 308 -11.52 3.26 -3.26
CA ASN A 308 -12.20 4.55 -3.50
C ASN A 308 -12.61 4.74 -4.96
N GLU A 309 -12.90 3.66 -5.67
CA GLU A 309 -13.19 3.63 -7.09
C GLU A 309 -14.69 3.64 -7.39
N SER A 310 -15.57 3.64 -6.35
CA SER A 310 -17.03 3.47 -6.48
C SER A 310 -17.37 2.17 -7.24
N ASP A 311 -16.64 1.11 -6.95
CA ASP A 311 -16.71 -0.20 -7.62
C ASP A 311 -16.95 -1.33 -6.61
N ASN A 312 -17.15 -2.54 -7.12
CA ASN A 312 -17.25 -3.71 -6.26
C ASN A 312 -15.88 -4.06 -5.68
N ALA A 313 -15.78 -4.14 -4.35
CA ALA A 313 -14.54 -4.42 -3.63
C ALA A 313 -13.92 -5.79 -4.00
N ASN A 314 -14.69 -6.73 -4.57
CA ASN A 314 -14.16 -7.99 -5.10
C ASN A 314 -13.23 -7.80 -6.31
N ASN A 315 -13.22 -6.64 -6.95
CA ASN A 315 -12.34 -6.32 -8.06
C ASN A 315 -10.96 -5.81 -7.61
N HIS A 316 -10.74 -5.70 -6.28
CA HIS A 316 -9.57 -5.04 -5.69
C HIS A 316 -8.86 -5.92 -4.66
N SER A 317 -7.51 -5.93 -4.69
CA SER A 317 -6.66 -6.55 -3.67
C SER A 317 -5.97 -5.47 -2.83
N PRO A 318 -5.85 -5.69 -1.50
CA PRO A 318 -6.25 -6.87 -0.74
C PRO A 318 -7.72 -6.84 -0.27
N ALA A 319 -8.53 -5.84 -0.64
CA ALA A 319 -9.91 -5.66 -0.15
C ALA A 319 -10.80 -6.93 -0.31
N ARG A 320 -10.60 -7.72 -1.38
CA ARG A 320 -11.34 -8.96 -1.63
C ARG A 320 -10.90 -10.16 -0.78
N ALA A 321 -9.76 -10.05 -0.07
CA ALA A 321 -9.27 -11.14 0.76
C ALA A 321 -10.25 -11.39 1.93
N ASN A 322 -10.60 -12.65 2.17
CA ASN A 322 -11.59 -12.99 3.19
C ASN A 322 -11.06 -14.08 4.14
N HIS A 323 -11.17 -13.81 5.44
CA HIS A 323 -10.84 -14.73 6.53
C HIS A 323 -11.50 -14.24 7.82
N ALA A 324 -11.75 -15.10 8.80
CA ALA A 324 -12.40 -14.73 10.08
C ALA A 324 -11.68 -13.61 10.89
N ASN A 325 -10.42 -13.33 10.58
CA ASN A 325 -9.62 -12.25 11.17
C ASN A 325 -9.31 -11.12 10.15
N ILE A 326 -9.95 -11.09 8.99
CA ILE A 326 -9.89 -10.00 8.03
C ILE A 326 -11.20 -9.23 8.11
N TYR A 327 -11.11 -7.92 8.09
CA TYR A 327 -12.23 -6.99 8.09
C TYR A 327 -12.01 -5.97 6.98
N THR A 328 -12.89 -5.97 5.99
CA THR A 328 -12.87 -4.99 4.89
C THR A 328 -13.89 -3.89 5.15
N ILE A 329 -13.46 -2.63 5.02
CA ILE A 329 -14.16 -1.49 5.58
C ILE A 329 -14.51 -0.49 4.47
N SER A 330 -15.82 -0.21 4.34
CA SER A 330 -16.36 0.88 3.53
C SER A 330 -16.39 2.20 4.31
N ALA A 331 -16.59 3.32 3.61
CA ALA A 331 -16.58 4.65 4.20
C ALA A 331 -17.97 5.27 4.30
N ILE A 332 -18.26 5.90 5.45
CA ILE A 332 -19.44 6.75 5.67
C ILE A 332 -19.04 8.17 6.07
N ASP A 333 -19.98 9.11 5.90
CA ASP A 333 -19.86 10.48 6.40
C ASP A 333 -20.39 10.64 7.83
N SER A 334 -20.39 11.88 8.36
CA SER A 334 -20.87 12.21 9.71
C SER A 334 -22.39 12.07 9.90
N SER A 335 -23.13 11.77 8.85
CA SER A 335 -24.58 11.51 8.86
C SER A 335 -24.89 10.03 8.58
N ASP A 336 -23.88 9.14 8.71
CA ASP A 336 -23.94 7.71 8.41
C ASP A 336 -24.28 7.41 6.94
N LYS A 337 -24.15 8.38 6.02
CA LYS A 337 -24.35 8.15 4.60
C LYS A 337 -23.13 7.51 3.98
N PHE A 338 -23.34 6.48 3.16
CA PHE A 338 -22.31 5.84 2.38
C PHE A 338 -21.58 6.86 1.49
N ALA A 339 -20.26 6.88 1.57
CA ALA A 339 -19.45 7.84 0.81
C ALA A 339 -19.45 7.48 -0.67
N SER A 340 -19.72 8.45 -1.54
CA SER A 340 -19.89 8.22 -2.99
C SER A 340 -18.66 7.61 -3.68
N PHE A 341 -17.48 7.79 -3.10
CA PHE A 341 -16.23 7.20 -3.62
C PHE A 341 -16.01 5.78 -3.12
N SER A 342 -16.65 5.36 -2.00
CA SER A 342 -16.35 4.07 -1.38
C SER A 342 -16.72 2.90 -2.30
N ASN A 343 -15.83 1.91 -2.33
CA ASN A 343 -16.17 0.61 -2.88
C ASN A 343 -17.20 -0.08 -1.99
N TYR A 344 -17.98 -1.00 -2.58
CA TYR A 344 -19.13 -1.68 -2.00
C TYR A 344 -19.10 -3.18 -2.31
N GLY A 345 -20.06 -3.93 -1.80
CA GLY A 345 -20.26 -5.36 -2.08
C GLY A 345 -20.03 -6.27 -0.87
N ASN A 346 -21.07 -7.04 -0.51
CA ASN A 346 -21.05 -7.94 0.65
C ASN A 346 -21.28 -9.40 0.22
N PRO A 347 -20.27 -10.32 0.31
CA PRO A 347 -18.89 -10.01 0.68
C PRO A 347 -18.12 -9.23 -0.38
N PRO A 348 -16.96 -8.60 -0.10
CA PRO A 348 -16.09 -8.79 1.06
C PRO A 348 -16.26 -7.75 2.16
N ILE A 349 -17.12 -6.73 2.02
CA ILE A 349 -17.29 -5.70 3.06
C ILE A 349 -17.89 -6.33 4.33
N ASP A 350 -17.25 -6.06 5.48
CA ASP A 350 -17.71 -6.53 6.80
C ASP A 350 -18.36 -5.42 7.60
N PHE A 351 -17.83 -4.19 7.51
CA PHE A 351 -18.30 -3.03 8.24
C PHE A 351 -18.13 -1.74 7.43
N ALA A 352 -18.95 -0.75 7.76
CA ALA A 352 -18.73 0.66 7.43
C ALA A 352 -18.13 1.40 8.64
N ALA A 353 -17.31 2.41 8.38
CA ALA A 353 -16.80 3.31 9.41
C ALA A 353 -16.61 4.74 8.88
N PRO A 354 -16.48 5.76 9.77
CA PRO A 354 -16.25 7.14 9.36
C PRO A 354 -15.02 7.29 8.47
N GLY A 355 -15.22 7.81 7.25
CA GLY A 355 -14.16 7.95 6.24
C GLY A 355 -14.18 9.31 5.53
N VAL A 356 -15.04 10.25 5.91
CA VAL A 356 -15.16 11.57 5.26
C VAL A 356 -14.80 12.68 6.23
N GLY A 357 -13.80 13.51 5.88
CA GLY A 357 -13.38 14.64 6.72
C GLY A 357 -12.80 14.24 8.07
N ILE A 358 -12.03 13.17 8.12
CA ILE A 358 -11.44 12.63 9.36
C ILE A 358 -10.22 13.44 9.75
N LEU A 359 -10.28 14.11 10.90
CA LEU A 359 -9.15 14.82 11.51
C LEU A 359 -8.24 13.82 12.21
N SER A 360 -6.93 13.86 11.90
CA SER A 360 -5.92 13.01 12.53
C SER A 360 -4.52 13.63 12.43
N THR A 361 -3.53 12.96 12.99
CA THR A 361 -2.12 13.37 13.00
C THR A 361 -1.52 13.30 11.58
N VAL A 362 -0.63 14.23 11.26
CA VAL A 362 0.23 14.21 10.07
C VAL A 362 1.62 14.71 10.49
N PRO A 363 2.68 14.47 9.72
CA PRO A 363 4.00 15.00 10.08
C PRO A 363 3.96 16.49 10.40
N GLY A 364 4.35 16.82 11.64
CA GLY A 364 4.38 18.19 12.13
C GLY A 364 3.03 18.82 12.48
N GLY A 365 1.93 18.05 12.61
CA GLY A 365 0.63 18.58 13.01
C GLY A 365 -0.57 17.69 12.72
N TYR A 366 -1.68 18.29 12.29
CA TYR A 366 -2.97 17.61 12.11
C TYR A 366 -3.63 18.04 10.81
N ALA A 367 -4.34 17.12 10.16
CA ALA A 367 -5.08 17.40 8.93
C ALA A 367 -6.34 16.53 8.82
N SER A 368 -7.31 16.99 8.01
CA SER A 368 -8.52 16.22 7.70
C SER A 368 -8.40 15.58 6.32
N TYR A 369 -8.56 14.25 6.26
CA TYR A 369 -8.55 13.48 5.02
C TYR A 369 -9.87 12.74 4.83
N SER A 370 -10.13 12.29 3.58
CA SER A 370 -11.28 11.45 3.26
C SER A 370 -10.82 10.24 2.44
N GLY A 371 -11.48 9.11 2.63
CA GLY A 371 -11.19 7.85 1.95
C GLY A 371 -11.57 6.64 2.80
N THR A 372 -11.70 5.48 2.19
CA THR A 372 -11.76 4.20 2.92
C THR A 372 -10.48 3.96 3.72
N SER A 373 -9.38 4.59 3.32
CA SER A 373 -8.11 4.66 4.06
C SER A 373 -8.25 5.30 5.45
N MET A 374 -9.25 6.17 5.67
CA MET A 374 -9.56 6.79 6.96
C MET A 374 -10.63 6.01 7.72
N ALA A 375 -11.45 5.24 7.03
CA ALA A 375 -12.44 4.36 7.65
C ALA A 375 -11.79 3.11 8.29
N SER A 376 -10.94 2.42 7.55
CA SER A 376 -10.24 1.21 7.99
C SER A 376 -9.53 1.36 9.36
N PRO A 377 -8.76 2.43 9.65
CA PRO A 377 -8.08 2.57 10.93
C PRO A 377 -9.02 2.73 12.14
N HIS A 378 -10.26 3.21 11.95
CA HIS A 378 -11.25 3.18 13.03
C HIS A 378 -11.51 1.74 13.49
N VAL A 379 -11.75 0.84 12.54
CA VAL A 379 -11.98 -0.58 12.84
C VAL A 379 -10.71 -1.23 13.36
N CYS A 380 -9.53 -0.92 12.81
CA CYS A 380 -8.26 -1.41 13.34
C CYS A 380 -8.10 -1.06 14.84
N GLY A 381 -8.44 0.16 15.25
CA GLY A 381 -8.43 0.57 16.65
C GLY A 381 -9.46 -0.19 17.50
N LEU A 382 -10.65 -0.47 16.97
CA LEU A 382 -11.66 -1.29 17.63
C LEU A 382 -11.18 -2.72 17.87
N LEU A 383 -10.47 -3.31 16.91
CA LEU A 383 -9.94 -4.68 16.98
C LEU A 383 -8.90 -4.87 18.11
N ILE A 384 -8.26 -3.81 18.57
CA ILE A 384 -7.43 -3.82 19.79
C ILE A 384 -8.26 -4.26 21.02
N TRP A 385 -9.49 -3.78 21.10
CA TRP A 385 -10.39 -4.09 22.22
C TRP A 385 -11.12 -5.44 22.06
N GLY A 386 -11.40 -5.83 20.82
CA GLY A 386 -12.17 -7.06 20.56
C GLY A 386 -12.68 -7.10 19.12
N ASN A 387 -13.81 -7.78 18.92
CA ASN A 387 -14.54 -7.69 17.67
C ASN A 387 -15.49 -6.48 17.73
N PRO A 388 -15.65 -5.73 16.64
CA PRO A 388 -16.59 -4.62 16.60
C PRO A 388 -18.03 -5.08 16.86
N GLY A 389 -18.80 -4.22 17.49
CA GLY A 389 -20.25 -4.33 17.63
C GLY A 389 -20.97 -3.65 16.45
N ASN A 390 -22.31 -3.74 16.44
CA ASN A 390 -23.17 -3.13 15.45
C ASN A 390 -23.73 -1.80 15.94
N GLY A 391 -23.37 -0.70 15.30
CA GLY A 391 -23.82 0.67 15.58
C GLY A 391 -24.94 1.18 14.67
N GLY A 392 -25.63 0.28 13.96
CA GLY A 392 -26.61 0.61 12.92
C GLY A 392 -26.09 0.29 11.52
N ASN A 393 -26.73 0.80 10.50
CA ASN A 393 -26.40 0.51 9.11
C ASN A 393 -26.06 1.79 8.35
N ALA A 394 -25.15 1.71 7.38
CA ALA A 394 -24.86 2.76 6.42
C ALA A 394 -26.13 3.12 5.61
N ILE A 395 -26.32 4.42 5.34
CA ILE A 395 -27.47 4.92 4.61
C ILE A 395 -27.10 5.11 3.14
N GLY A 396 -27.87 4.50 2.23
CA GLY A 396 -27.69 4.70 0.79
C GLY A 396 -26.55 3.89 0.21
N ASP A 397 -26.28 2.71 0.75
CA ASP A 397 -25.36 1.73 0.18
C ASP A 397 -25.83 1.34 -1.23
N PRO A 398 -24.93 1.43 -2.24
CA PRO A 398 -25.33 1.28 -3.65
C PRO A 398 -25.70 -0.15 -4.05
N ASP A 399 -25.27 -1.17 -3.33
CA ASP A 399 -25.63 -2.57 -3.65
C ASP A 399 -26.97 -3.02 -3.02
N GLY A 400 -27.57 -2.18 -2.17
CA GLY A 400 -28.84 -2.45 -1.51
C GLY A 400 -28.75 -3.41 -0.31
N ASN A 401 -27.54 -3.76 0.13
CA ASN A 401 -27.27 -4.56 1.31
C ASN A 401 -26.44 -3.75 2.34
N PRO A 402 -27.09 -2.88 3.14
CA PRO A 402 -26.39 -1.87 3.92
C PRO A 402 -25.34 -2.41 4.87
N ASP A 403 -24.13 -1.89 4.78
CA ASP A 403 -23.02 -2.24 5.65
C ASP A 403 -23.32 -1.87 7.10
N GLN A 404 -22.97 -2.76 8.02
CA GLN A 404 -23.06 -2.49 9.47
C GLN A 404 -21.99 -1.47 9.87
N ILE A 405 -22.39 -0.46 10.65
CA ILE A 405 -21.44 0.52 11.19
C ILE A 405 -20.73 -0.07 12.41
N ALA A 406 -19.39 -0.13 12.33
CA ALA A 406 -18.59 -0.66 13.41
C ALA A 406 -18.58 0.26 14.63
N ILE A 407 -18.79 -0.30 15.83
CA ILE A 407 -18.61 0.39 17.12
C ILE A 407 -17.88 -0.52 18.11
N ARG A 408 -17.37 0.11 19.19
CA ARG A 408 -16.82 -0.61 20.34
C ARG A 408 -17.88 -1.29 21.19
#